data_1cde4361eedbb9067827ecece1842040
#
_entry.id   1cde4361eedbb9067827ecece1842040
#
_cell.length_a   1.000
_cell.length_b   1.000
_cell.length_c   1.000
_cell.angle_alpha   90.00
_cell.angle_beta   90.00
_cell.angle_gamma   90.00
#
_symmetry.space_group_name_H-M   'P 1'
#
loop_
_entity.id
_entity.type
_entity.pdbx_description
1 polymer ?
#
loop_
_entity_poly.entity_id
_entity_poly.type
_entity_poly.pdbx_seq_one_letter_code
_entity_poly.pdbx_strand_id
1 'polypeptide(L)'
;EENRHKLLGYLYGAWDYVKNSGKFPEAANLVLDWVGSVPGRRESRRFMGDYILNENDLTKFTHFDDAIAYGGGWSLDEHCPGGILNDKEPASYFHQRFEKMFEIPYRCLYSKNIDNLMFAGRNVSVTHIALSATRLIAICGLMGQAAGTAAAMCMEYKVSPRGIYKKYIEELQE
;
A
#
# COMPACT_ATOMS: atom_id res chain seq x y z
N GLU A 1 21.22 -8.21 3.40
CA GLU A 1 22.10 -9.05 2.58
C GLU A 1 21.57 -10.48 2.46
N GLU A 2 21.34 -11.20 3.55
CA GLU A 2 20.90 -12.61 3.52
C GLU A 2 19.62 -12.81 2.69
N ASN A 3 18.58 -11.99 2.89
CA ASN A 3 17.35 -12.07 2.12
C ASN A 3 17.57 -11.77 0.63
N ARG A 4 18.49 -10.88 0.31
CA ARG A 4 18.85 -10.60 -1.08
C ARG A 4 19.47 -11.82 -1.75
N HIS A 5 20.38 -12.52 -1.10
CA HIS A 5 20.98 -13.75 -1.63
C HIS A 5 19.94 -14.85 -1.85
N LYS A 6 19.03 -15.04 -0.88
CA LYS A 6 17.92 -16.00 -1.03
C LYS A 6 17.04 -15.67 -2.22
N LEU A 7 16.65 -14.39 -2.38
CA LEU A 7 15.84 -13.93 -3.51
C LEU A 7 16.52 -14.13 -4.85
N LEU A 8 17.82 -13.86 -4.95
CA LEU A 8 18.61 -14.14 -6.16
C LEU A 8 18.64 -15.63 -6.45
N GLY A 9 18.79 -16.49 -5.45
CA GLY A 9 18.72 -17.95 -5.61
C GLY A 9 17.39 -18.39 -6.23
N TYR A 10 16.26 -17.89 -5.73
CA TYR A 10 14.93 -18.18 -6.30
C TYR A 10 14.78 -17.64 -7.72
N LEU A 11 15.28 -16.45 -8.00
CA LEU A 11 15.21 -15.86 -9.33
C LEU A 11 16.00 -16.70 -10.34
N TYR A 12 17.23 -17.06 -10.02
CA TYR A 12 18.05 -17.91 -10.90
C TYR A 12 17.48 -19.30 -11.06
N GLY A 13 16.91 -19.88 -10.00
CA GLY A 13 16.20 -21.16 -10.09
C GLY A 13 14.96 -21.10 -10.99
N ALA A 14 14.18 -20.03 -10.90
CA ALA A 14 13.05 -19.81 -11.81
C ALA A 14 13.52 -19.61 -13.27
N TRP A 15 14.61 -18.87 -13.48
CA TRP A 15 15.20 -18.70 -14.80
C TRP A 15 15.74 -20.01 -15.38
N ASP A 16 16.43 -20.82 -14.58
CA ASP A 16 16.90 -22.15 -14.98
C ASP A 16 15.73 -23.02 -15.41
N TYR A 17 14.63 -23.02 -14.64
CA TYR A 17 13.42 -23.76 -15.00
C TYR A 17 12.83 -23.29 -16.33
N VAL A 18 12.76 -22.01 -16.58
CA VAL A 18 12.29 -21.47 -17.86
C VAL A 18 13.19 -21.88 -19.03
N LYS A 19 14.50 -21.87 -18.84
CA LYS A 19 15.47 -22.19 -19.91
C LYS A 19 15.61 -23.69 -20.16
N ASN A 20 15.61 -24.51 -19.13
CA ASN A 20 16.11 -25.88 -19.19
C ASN A 20 15.03 -26.97 -18.93
N SER A 21 13.81 -26.60 -18.54
CA SER A 21 12.74 -27.58 -18.31
C SER A 21 12.14 -28.17 -19.61
N GLY A 22 12.38 -27.57 -20.76
CA GLY A 22 11.74 -27.92 -22.02
C GLY A 22 10.27 -27.49 -22.15
N LYS A 23 9.70 -26.82 -21.12
CA LYS A 23 8.30 -26.38 -21.11
C LYS A 23 8.06 -25.06 -21.85
N PHE A 24 9.12 -24.30 -22.12
CA PHE A 24 9.06 -22.96 -22.68
C PHE A 24 9.97 -22.86 -23.93
N PRO A 25 9.60 -23.50 -25.06
CA PRO A 25 10.43 -23.48 -26.26
C PRO A 25 10.66 -22.08 -26.81
N GLU A 26 9.72 -21.16 -26.58
CA GLU A 26 9.82 -19.74 -26.92
C GLU A 26 10.95 -19.00 -26.18
N ALA A 27 11.36 -19.53 -25.03
CA ALA A 27 12.46 -18.96 -24.25
C ALA A 27 13.86 -19.36 -24.75
N ALA A 28 13.99 -20.19 -25.78
CA ALA A 28 15.27 -20.71 -26.27
C ALA A 28 16.27 -19.58 -26.59
N ASN A 29 15.80 -18.51 -27.21
CA ASN A 29 16.60 -17.34 -27.63
C ASN A 29 16.62 -16.19 -26.62
N LEU A 30 15.97 -16.34 -25.46
CA LEU A 30 16.01 -15.34 -24.41
C LEU A 30 17.26 -15.49 -23.55
N VAL A 31 17.81 -14.38 -23.11
CA VAL A 31 18.92 -14.31 -22.15
C VAL A 31 18.49 -13.45 -20.96
N LEU A 32 19.02 -13.77 -19.79
CA LEU A 32 18.82 -12.94 -18.60
C LEU A 32 19.77 -11.74 -18.71
N ASP A 33 19.26 -10.60 -19.12
CA ASP A 33 20.04 -9.39 -19.35
C ASP A 33 20.40 -8.70 -18.02
N TRP A 34 19.43 -8.55 -17.13
CA TRP A 34 19.62 -7.79 -15.89
C TRP A 34 18.75 -8.28 -14.75
N VAL A 35 19.27 -8.17 -13.54
CA VAL A 35 18.57 -8.45 -12.28
C VAL A 35 18.75 -7.28 -11.34
N GLY A 36 17.66 -6.84 -10.72
CA GLY A 36 17.70 -5.77 -9.74
C GLY A 36 18.67 -6.04 -8.59
N SER A 37 19.55 -5.09 -8.30
CA SER A 37 20.53 -5.21 -7.22
C SER A 37 19.91 -5.06 -5.82
N VAL A 38 18.73 -4.43 -5.72
CA VAL A 38 17.99 -4.21 -4.47
C VAL A 38 16.63 -4.89 -4.59
N PRO A 39 16.25 -5.72 -3.60
CA PRO A 39 14.94 -6.35 -3.60
C PRO A 39 13.84 -5.31 -3.45
N GLY A 40 12.77 -5.48 -4.21
CA GLY A 40 11.58 -4.64 -4.09
C GLY A 40 10.92 -4.81 -2.73
N ARG A 41 10.82 -3.75 -1.95
CA ARG A 41 10.09 -3.74 -0.68
C ARG A 41 8.62 -3.41 -0.96
N ARG A 42 7.74 -4.26 -0.48
CA ARG A 42 6.30 -4.06 -0.61
C ARG A 42 5.69 -3.74 0.74
N GLU A 43 5.07 -4.69 1.40
CA GLU A 43 4.54 -4.51 2.74
C GLU A 43 5.66 -4.54 3.77
N SER A 44 5.56 -3.65 4.75
CA SER A 44 6.48 -3.54 5.87
C SER A 44 5.69 -3.08 7.10
N ARG A 45 6.26 -2.17 7.90
CA ARG A 45 5.55 -1.56 9.02
C ARG A 45 4.50 -0.58 8.51
N ARG A 46 3.31 -0.64 9.09
CA ARG A 46 2.28 0.38 8.97
C ARG A 46 2.25 1.20 10.24
N PHE A 47 2.08 2.50 10.10
CA PHE A 47 1.95 3.39 11.23
C PHE A 47 0.54 3.31 11.82
N MET A 48 0.39 3.71 13.06
CA MET A 48 -0.91 3.81 13.71
C MET A 48 -1.37 5.26 13.73
N GLY A 49 -2.46 5.52 13.02
CA GLY A 49 -3.21 6.76 13.11
C GLY A 49 -4.27 6.73 14.20
N ASP A 50 -5.08 7.77 14.24
CA ASP A 50 -6.27 7.80 15.12
C ASP A 50 -7.37 6.85 14.62
N TYR A 51 -7.32 6.47 13.34
CA TYR A 51 -8.15 5.43 12.73
C TYR A 51 -7.28 4.39 12.03
N ILE A 52 -7.71 3.14 12.07
CA ILE A 52 -7.11 2.04 11.31
C ILE A 52 -8.13 1.56 10.29
N LEU A 53 -7.94 1.97 9.04
CA LEU A 53 -8.81 1.56 7.94
C LEU A 53 -8.71 0.05 7.72
N ASN A 54 -9.85 -0.60 7.57
CA ASN A 54 -9.92 -2.05 7.44
C ASN A 54 -10.75 -2.47 6.21
N GLU A 55 -10.73 -3.75 5.89
CA GLU A 55 -11.40 -4.32 4.73
C GLU A 55 -12.93 -4.15 4.75
N ASN A 56 -13.53 -4.09 5.94
CA ASN A 56 -14.98 -3.86 6.04
C ASN A 56 -15.34 -2.44 5.63
N ASP A 57 -14.49 -1.47 5.94
CA ASP A 57 -14.70 -0.09 5.52
C ASP A 57 -14.69 0.01 3.99
N LEU A 58 -13.74 -0.67 3.35
CA LEU A 58 -13.59 -0.67 1.90
C LEU A 58 -14.75 -1.39 1.21
N THR A 59 -15.11 -2.57 1.69
CA THR A 59 -16.14 -3.41 1.05
C THR A 59 -17.56 -2.93 1.29
N LYS A 60 -17.80 -2.25 2.41
CA LYS A 60 -19.10 -1.62 2.73
C LYS A 60 -19.20 -0.19 2.24
N PHE A 61 -18.11 0.35 1.66
CA PHE A 61 -18.04 1.75 1.22
C PHE A 61 -18.43 2.71 2.35
N THR A 62 -17.82 2.49 3.53
CA THR A 62 -18.08 3.31 4.72
C THR A 62 -17.81 4.77 4.40
N HIS A 63 -18.77 5.64 4.71
CA HIS A 63 -18.60 7.07 4.59
C HIS A 63 -17.86 7.63 5.81
N PHE A 64 -16.94 8.58 5.55
CA PHE A 64 -16.18 9.29 6.58
C PHE A 64 -16.30 10.79 6.39
N ASP A 65 -16.73 11.51 7.42
CA ASP A 65 -16.80 12.99 7.38
C ASP A 65 -15.42 13.63 7.12
N ASP A 66 -14.34 12.92 7.42
CA ASP A 66 -12.96 13.31 7.18
C ASP A 66 -12.32 12.59 5.98
N ALA A 67 -13.10 12.16 5.00
CA ALA A 67 -12.59 11.56 3.77
C ALA A 67 -11.68 12.54 3.02
N ILE A 68 -10.44 12.15 2.70
CA ILE A 68 -9.45 13.02 2.08
C ILE A 68 -8.78 12.39 0.85
N ALA A 69 -8.95 11.11 0.67
CA ALA A 69 -8.51 10.38 -0.51
C ALA A 69 -9.50 9.29 -0.85
N TYR A 70 -9.48 8.87 -2.10
CA TYR A 70 -10.41 7.90 -2.63
C TYR A 70 -9.67 6.81 -3.39
N GLY A 71 -10.19 5.60 -3.33
CA GLY A 71 -9.67 4.47 -4.09
C GLY A 71 -10.77 3.63 -4.70
N GLY A 72 -10.45 2.89 -5.73
CA GLY A 72 -11.38 2.01 -6.42
C GLY A 72 -10.83 1.52 -7.75
N GLY A 73 -11.66 0.83 -8.52
CA GLY A 73 -11.26 0.31 -9.82
C GLY A 73 -10.28 -0.88 -9.77
N TRP A 74 -9.88 -1.31 -8.61
CA TRP A 74 -9.06 -2.49 -8.31
C TRP A 74 -9.81 -3.41 -7.37
N SER A 75 -9.16 -4.44 -6.85
CA SER A 75 -9.71 -5.34 -5.83
C SER A 75 -8.83 -5.34 -4.58
N LEU A 76 -9.26 -6.08 -3.58
CA LEU A 76 -8.36 -6.53 -2.53
C LEU A 76 -7.41 -7.56 -3.15
N ASP A 77 -6.22 -7.14 -3.53
CA ASP A 77 -5.14 -7.97 -4.07
C ASP A 77 -4.20 -8.36 -2.93
N GLU A 78 -4.63 -9.34 -2.17
CA GLU A 78 -3.91 -9.80 -0.99
C GLU A 78 -2.76 -10.71 -1.39
N HIS A 79 -1.58 -10.45 -0.83
CA HIS A 79 -0.41 -11.32 -0.96
C HIS A 79 -0.16 -12.04 0.35
N CYS A 80 -0.28 -13.37 0.32
CA CYS A 80 -0.14 -14.19 1.51
C CYS A 80 1.27 -14.14 2.10
N PRO A 81 1.40 -14.14 3.43
CA PRO A 81 2.70 -14.24 4.08
C PRO A 81 3.48 -15.49 3.65
N GLY A 82 4.80 -15.36 3.53
CA GLY A 82 5.69 -16.46 3.10
C GLY A 82 5.94 -16.51 1.60
N GLY A 83 5.07 -15.95 0.76
CA GLY A 83 5.26 -15.89 -0.70
C GLY A 83 5.60 -17.25 -1.30
N ILE A 84 6.69 -17.34 -2.05
CA ILE A 84 7.15 -18.57 -2.73
C ILE A 84 7.46 -19.75 -1.78
N LEU A 85 7.65 -19.48 -0.50
CA LEU A 85 7.92 -20.51 0.53
C LEU A 85 6.63 -21.03 1.19
N ASN A 86 5.49 -20.43 0.90
CA ASN A 86 4.22 -20.86 1.44
C ASN A 86 3.59 -21.86 0.47
N ASP A 87 3.58 -23.13 0.84
CA ASP A 87 3.00 -24.24 0.08
C ASP A 87 1.53 -24.52 0.43
N LYS A 88 0.98 -23.81 1.45
CA LYS A 88 -0.38 -24.01 1.96
C LYS A 88 -1.39 -23.06 1.33
N GLU A 89 -0.94 -21.90 0.89
CA GLU A 89 -1.78 -20.84 0.34
C GLU A 89 -1.21 -20.35 -0.99
N PRO A 90 -2.05 -19.86 -1.90
CA PRO A 90 -1.57 -19.26 -3.13
C PRO A 90 -0.76 -17.99 -2.83
N ALA A 91 0.11 -17.60 -3.76
CA ALA A 91 0.95 -16.41 -3.62
C ALA A 91 0.11 -15.12 -3.47
N SER A 92 -1.11 -15.11 -4.00
CA SER A 92 -2.06 -14.01 -3.84
C SER A 92 -3.51 -14.49 -3.96
N TYR A 93 -4.40 -13.80 -3.27
CA TYR A 93 -5.85 -13.86 -3.46
C TYR A 93 -6.32 -12.59 -4.13
N PHE A 94 -7.02 -12.75 -5.26
CA PHE A 94 -7.63 -11.67 -6.01
C PHE A 94 -9.14 -11.70 -5.77
N HIS A 95 -9.60 -10.87 -4.83
CA HIS A 95 -11.01 -10.77 -4.47
C HIS A 95 -11.80 -9.97 -5.52
N GLN A 96 -13.11 -9.89 -5.35
CA GLN A 96 -13.97 -9.14 -6.25
C GLN A 96 -13.49 -7.67 -6.37
N ARG A 97 -13.53 -7.17 -7.60
CA ARG A 97 -13.21 -5.77 -7.90
C ARG A 97 -14.23 -4.84 -7.27
N PHE A 98 -13.78 -3.69 -6.77
CA PHE A 98 -14.67 -2.66 -6.26
C PHE A 98 -15.49 -2.04 -7.39
N GLU A 99 -16.80 -1.98 -7.20
CA GLU A 99 -17.75 -1.35 -8.14
C GLU A 99 -17.86 0.16 -7.93
N LYS A 100 -17.51 0.61 -6.74
CA LYS A 100 -17.54 2.02 -6.32
C LYS A 100 -16.19 2.43 -5.77
N MET A 101 -16.02 3.73 -5.57
CA MET A 101 -14.87 4.26 -4.85
C MET A 101 -15.11 4.14 -3.34
N PHE A 102 -14.09 3.70 -2.63
CA PHE A 102 -14.05 3.73 -1.17
C PHE A 102 -13.31 4.99 -0.70
N GLU A 103 -13.56 5.38 0.53
CA GLU A 103 -12.99 6.56 1.16
C GLU A 103 -11.84 6.20 2.09
N ILE A 104 -10.86 7.11 2.18
CA ILE A 104 -9.73 7.03 3.11
C ILE A 104 -9.80 8.26 4.01
N PRO A 105 -10.05 8.08 5.32
CA PRO A 105 -10.18 9.21 6.24
C PRO A 105 -8.82 9.83 6.57
N TYR A 106 -8.80 11.13 6.78
CA TYR A 106 -7.60 11.88 7.16
C TYR A 106 -6.94 11.35 8.44
N ARG A 107 -7.73 10.83 9.38
CA ARG A 107 -7.24 10.17 10.60
C ARG A 107 -6.32 8.97 10.36
N CYS A 108 -6.23 8.46 9.15
CA CYS A 108 -5.26 7.44 8.74
C CYS A 108 -3.90 8.02 8.34
N LEU A 109 -3.77 9.34 8.20
CA LEU A 109 -2.59 10.01 7.63
C LEU A 109 -1.71 10.73 8.66
N TYR A 110 -2.04 10.70 9.93
CA TYR A 110 -1.21 11.26 11.00
C TYR A 110 -1.08 10.30 12.19
N SER A 111 0.00 10.47 12.94
CA SER A 111 0.35 9.56 14.03
C SER A 111 -0.57 9.71 15.25
N LYS A 112 -0.94 8.57 15.82
CA LYS A 112 -1.70 8.50 17.07
C LYS A 112 -0.93 9.05 18.27
N ASN A 113 0.39 8.85 18.29
CA ASN A 113 1.22 9.08 19.49
C ASN A 113 2.39 10.04 19.26
N ILE A 114 2.58 10.56 18.04
CA ILE A 114 3.62 11.56 17.72
C ILE A 114 2.91 12.75 17.08
N ASP A 115 2.90 13.87 17.78
CA ASP A 115 2.04 15.01 17.46
C ASP A 115 2.36 15.71 16.14
N ASN A 116 3.59 15.64 15.66
CA ASN A 116 4.07 16.29 14.45
C ASN A 116 4.48 15.32 13.33
N LEU A 117 3.98 14.07 13.37
CA LEU A 117 4.28 13.07 12.36
C LEU A 117 3.04 12.80 11.50
N MET A 118 3.22 12.98 10.20
CA MET A 118 2.27 12.57 9.17
C MET A 118 2.86 11.50 8.28
N PHE A 119 2.03 10.76 7.60
CA PHE A 119 2.44 9.71 6.68
C PHE A 119 1.44 9.57 5.51
N ALA A 120 1.95 9.16 4.38
CA ALA A 120 1.20 8.86 3.18
C ALA A 120 1.80 7.66 2.45
N GLY A 121 1.03 7.02 1.59
CA GLY A 121 1.51 5.87 0.83
C GLY A 121 1.26 4.53 1.54
N ARG A 122 2.10 3.54 1.31
CA ARG A 122 1.89 2.16 1.76
C ARG A 122 2.00 1.96 3.28
N ASN A 123 2.49 2.92 4.00
CA ASN A 123 2.72 2.85 5.45
C ASN A 123 1.64 3.55 6.29
N VAL A 124 0.56 3.99 5.67
CA VAL A 124 -0.58 4.61 6.35
C VAL A 124 -1.26 3.64 7.33
N SER A 125 -2.15 4.17 8.15
CA SER A 125 -2.84 3.41 9.19
C SER A 125 -3.96 2.55 8.62
N VAL A 126 -3.61 1.34 8.19
CA VAL A 126 -4.53 0.37 7.58
C VAL A 126 -4.23 -1.05 8.07
N THR A 127 -5.21 -1.97 7.95
CA THR A 127 -4.97 -3.40 8.14
C THR A 127 -4.17 -3.98 6.97
N HIS A 128 -3.67 -5.21 7.11
CA HIS A 128 -2.99 -5.93 6.01
C HIS A 128 -3.89 -6.05 4.78
N ILE A 129 -5.13 -6.46 4.98
CA ILE A 129 -6.08 -6.67 3.88
C ILE A 129 -6.43 -5.33 3.21
N ALA A 130 -6.74 -4.28 3.98
CA ALA A 130 -7.03 -2.96 3.42
C ALA A 130 -5.82 -2.37 2.65
N LEU A 131 -4.59 -2.64 3.09
CA LEU A 131 -3.38 -2.24 2.37
C LEU A 131 -3.38 -2.76 0.93
N SER A 132 -3.90 -3.96 0.70
CA SER A 132 -3.90 -4.60 -0.61
C SER A 132 -4.60 -3.78 -1.70
N ALA A 133 -5.55 -2.92 -1.33
CA ALA A 133 -6.26 -2.01 -2.23
C ALA A 133 -5.75 -0.55 -2.14
N THR A 134 -5.25 -0.11 -0.97
CA THR A 134 -4.87 1.31 -0.76
C THR A 134 -3.45 1.63 -1.22
N ARG A 135 -2.60 0.64 -1.47
CA ARG A 135 -1.17 0.78 -1.85
C ARG A 135 -0.92 1.18 -3.31
N LEU A 136 -1.95 1.41 -4.10
CA LEU A 136 -1.82 1.75 -5.52
C LEU A 136 -1.21 3.15 -5.70
N ILE A 137 -0.43 3.33 -6.77
CA ILE A 137 0.35 4.55 -7.01
C ILE A 137 -0.54 5.79 -7.00
N ALA A 138 -1.67 5.78 -7.70
CA ALA A 138 -2.60 6.91 -7.76
C ALA A 138 -3.17 7.25 -6.37
N ILE A 139 -3.58 6.24 -5.61
CA ILE A 139 -4.12 6.42 -4.25
C ILE A 139 -3.04 6.95 -3.31
N CYS A 140 -1.82 6.41 -3.40
CA CYS A 140 -0.68 6.91 -2.64
C CYS A 140 -0.35 8.38 -3.00
N GLY A 141 -0.51 8.76 -4.27
CA GLY A 141 -0.36 10.14 -4.73
C GLY A 141 -1.39 11.08 -4.10
N LEU A 142 -2.67 10.69 -4.08
CA LEU A 142 -3.73 11.46 -3.42
C LEU A 142 -3.47 11.63 -1.92
N MET A 143 -3.10 10.56 -1.23
CA MET A 143 -2.72 10.65 0.19
C MET A 143 -1.50 11.56 0.41
N GLY A 144 -0.55 11.54 -0.52
CA GLY A 144 0.63 12.43 -0.49
C GLY A 144 0.24 13.90 -0.63
N GLN A 145 -0.65 14.20 -1.56
CA GLN A 145 -1.19 15.55 -1.74
C GLN A 145 -1.91 16.01 -0.46
N ALA A 146 -2.84 15.21 0.06
CA ALA A 146 -3.57 15.51 1.28
C ALA A 146 -2.65 15.77 2.47
N ALA A 147 -1.65 14.90 2.68
CA ALA A 147 -0.68 15.08 3.77
C ALA A 147 0.18 16.34 3.59
N GLY A 148 0.58 16.66 2.35
CA GLY A 148 1.34 17.86 2.03
C GLY A 148 0.55 19.15 2.28
N THR A 149 -0.71 19.19 1.82
CA THR A 149 -1.63 20.32 2.07
C THR A 149 -1.87 20.50 3.56
N ALA A 150 -2.19 19.42 4.27
CA ALA A 150 -2.39 19.48 5.72
C ALA A 150 -1.14 19.94 6.48
N ALA A 151 0.06 19.56 6.03
CA ALA A 151 1.31 20.02 6.64
C ALA A 151 1.51 21.54 6.43
N ALA A 152 1.17 22.08 5.26
CA ALA A 152 1.19 23.52 5.02
C ALA A 152 0.19 24.26 5.92
N MET A 153 -1.04 23.75 6.04
CA MET A 153 -2.05 24.30 6.94
C MET A 153 -1.63 24.24 8.42
N CYS A 154 -0.93 23.15 8.83
CA CYS A 154 -0.37 23.06 10.18
C CYS A 154 0.60 24.20 10.49
N MET A 155 1.43 24.59 9.53
CA MET A 155 2.36 25.71 9.68
C MET A 155 1.62 27.06 9.72
N GLU A 156 0.66 27.26 8.84
CA GLU A 156 -0.13 28.49 8.74
C GLU A 156 -0.96 28.74 9.99
N TYR A 157 -1.72 27.72 10.44
CA TYR A 157 -2.62 27.82 11.60
C TYR A 157 -1.95 27.51 12.93
N LYS A 158 -0.66 27.15 12.93
CA LYS A 158 0.13 26.78 14.12
C LYS A 158 -0.55 25.71 14.96
N VAL A 159 -1.05 24.66 14.30
CA VAL A 159 -1.71 23.53 14.91
C VAL A 159 -1.02 22.21 14.54
N SER A 160 -1.24 21.17 15.32
CA SER A 160 -0.81 19.80 14.96
C SER A 160 -1.67 19.20 13.85
N PRO A 161 -1.23 18.12 13.18
CA PRO A 161 -2.08 17.39 12.24
C PRO A 161 -3.46 17.00 12.80
N ARG A 162 -3.52 16.58 14.06
CA ARG A 162 -4.79 16.33 14.76
C ARG A 162 -5.61 17.61 14.96
N GLY A 163 -4.96 18.77 15.04
CA GLY A 163 -5.62 20.06 15.08
C GLY A 163 -6.33 20.41 13.78
N ILE A 164 -5.76 20.04 12.63
CA ILE A 164 -6.41 20.13 11.32
C ILE A 164 -7.70 19.31 11.31
N TYR A 165 -7.63 18.05 11.70
CA TYR A 165 -8.83 17.20 11.81
C TYR A 165 -9.95 17.86 12.63
N LYS A 166 -9.60 18.46 13.77
CA LYS A 166 -10.59 18.99 14.72
C LYS A 166 -11.23 20.32 14.33
N LYS A 167 -10.55 21.13 13.49
CA LYS A 167 -10.93 22.52 13.27
C LYS A 167 -10.99 22.95 11.80
N TYR A 168 -10.29 22.24 10.92
CA TYR A 168 -10.03 22.70 9.54
C TYR A 168 -10.19 21.57 8.51
N ILE A 169 -10.91 20.49 8.88
CA ILE A 169 -11.05 19.33 7.99
C ILE A 169 -11.83 19.69 6.73
N GLU A 170 -12.87 20.50 6.83
CA GLU A 170 -13.68 20.95 5.70
C GLU A 170 -12.83 21.76 4.72
N GLU A 171 -11.99 22.67 5.22
CA GLU A 171 -11.06 23.44 4.41
C GLU A 171 -9.97 22.58 3.73
N LEU A 172 -9.52 21.52 4.40
CA LEU A 172 -8.56 20.58 3.80
C LEU A 172 -9.19 19.76 2.67
N GLN A 173 -10.51 19.54 2.71
CA GLN A 173 -11.27 18.78 1.70
C GLN A 173 -11.59 19.61 0.44
N GLU A 174 -11.55 20.93 0.51
CA GLU A 174 -11.71 21.86 -0.62
C GLU A 174 -10.45 21.95 -1.52
#